data_081aed5237a4624631bccc4563b16dcd
#
_entry.id   081aed5237a4624631bccc4563b16dcd
#
_cell.length_a   1.000
_cell.length_b   1.000
_cell.length_c   1.000
_cell.angle_alpha   90.00
_cell.angle_beta   90.00
_cell.angle_gamma   90.00
#
_symmetry.space_group_name_H-M   'P 1'
#
loop_
_entity.id
_entity.type
_entity.pdbx_description
1 polymer ?
#
loop_
_entity_poly.entity_id
_entity_poly.type
_entity_poly.pdbx_seq_one_letter_code
_entity_poly.pdbx_strand_id
1 'polypeptide(L)'
;LQPIIQDAAIFHNRVSYHDWQGMSTEVEECESLAKSLGANKVMILRNHGLLTCGETIGEAFMLMYYLDRACKNQVDTLSMGQDVIGPSDNIMEYAAGQYDDPRFQLGKHEWPALLRLLDDNKSIYNQ
;
A
#
# COMPACT_ATOMS: atom_id res chain seq x y z
N LEU A 1 -2.34 -2.42 10.37
CA LEU A 1 -3.28 -1.53 9.69
C LEU A 1 -4.71 -1.96 10.04
N GLN A 2 -5.55 -1.01 10.44
CA GLN A 2 -6.95 -1.26 10.81
C GLN A 2 -7.89 -0.96 9.63
N PRO A 3 -8.99 -1.71 9.48
CA PRO A 3 -9.96 -1.53 8.39
C PRO A 3 -10.92 -0.37 8.69
N ILE A 4 -10.40 0.86 8.74
CA ILE A 4 -11.19 2.05 9.11
C ILE A 4 -11.88 2.68 7.91
N ILE A 5 -11.29 2.55 6.72
CA ILE A 5 -11.84 3.10 5.46
C ILE A 5 -11.88 2.03 4.37
N GLN A 6 -12.68 2.28 3.34
CA GLN A 6 -12.82 1.38 2.19
C GLN A 6 -11.47 1.07 1.52
N ASP A 7 -10.60 2.06 1.35
CA ASP A 7 -9.29 1.88 0.72
C ASP A 7 -8.41 0.87 1.48
N ALA A 8 -8.62 0.71 2.79
CA ALA A 8 -7.91 -0.27 3.61
C ALA A 8 -8.33 -1.72 3.31
N ALA A 9 -9.47 -1.93 2.63
CA ALA A 9 -9.93 -3.27 2.27
C ALA A 9 -8.97 -3.99 1.34
N ILE A 10 -8.28 -3.28 0.44
CA ILE A 10 -7.25 -3.84 -0.45
C ILE A 10 -6.20 -4.62 0.37
N PHE A 11 -5.94 -4.14 1.58
CA PHE A 11 -4.85 -4.62 2.44
C PHE A 11 -5.32 -5.56 3.56
N HIS A 12 -6.60 -5.92 3.59
CA HIS A 12 -7.12 -6.80 4.63
C HIS A 12 -6.42 -8.15 4.59
N ASN A 13 -5.78 -8.54 5.70
CA ASN A 13 -4.97 -9.76 5.83
C ASN A 13 -3.81 -9.88 4.81
N ARG A 14 -3.37 -8.78 4.18
CA ARG A 14 -2.39 -8.76 3.08
C ARG A 14 -1.23 -7.81 3.33
N VAL A 15 -1.04 -7.34 4.57
CA VAL A 15 0.06 -6.47 4.97
C VAL A 15 1.09 -7.28 5.73
N SER A 16 2.32 -7.25 5.26
CA SER A 16 3.47 -7.72 6.01
C SER A 16 4.03 -6.62 6.92
N TYR A 17 4.74 -7.02 7.95
CA TYR A 17 5.40 -6.12 8.89
C TYR A 17 6.86 -6.54 9.06
N HIS A 18 7.75 -5.56 9.09
CA HIS A 18 9.17 -5.78 9.34
C HIS A 18 9.68 -4.82 10.41
N ASP A 19 10.42 -5.34 11.38
CA ASP A 19 11.02 -4.54 12.44
C ASP A 19 12.28 -3.85 11.91
N TRP A 20 12.49 -2.61 12.29
CA TRP A 20 13.66 -1.85 11.86
C TRP A 20 14.96 -2.47 12.40
N GLN A 21 15.90 -2.74 11.51
CA GLN A 21 17.19 -3.37 11.81
C GLN A 21 18.38 -2.42 11.59
N GLY A 22 18.12 -1.13 11.36
CA GLY A 22 19.13 -0.14 11.09
C GLY A 22 19.06 0.39 9.66
N MET A 23 20.16 0.97 9.15
CA MET A 23 20.24 1.42 7.76
C MET A 23 20.51 0.22 6.85
N SER A 24 19.67 0.06 5.82
CA SER A 24 19.69 -1.07 4.88
C SER A 24 20.91 -1.00 3.95
N THR A 25 22.07 -1.38 4.45
CA THR A 25 23.32 -1.40 3.68
C THR A 25 23.87 -2.81 3.47
N GLU A 26 23.34 -3.79 4.19
CA GLU A 26 23.86 -5.16 4.21
C GLU A 26 22.96 -6.12 3.42
N VAL A 27 23.57 -7.13 2.79
CA VAL A 27 22.87 -8.13 1.97
C VAL A 27 21.90 -8.97 2.82
N GLU A 28 22.27 -9.25 4.06
CA GLU A 28 21.47 -10.02 5.02
C GLU A 28 20.13 -9.35 5.32
N GLU A 29 20.07 -8.01 5.30
CA GLU A 29 18.83 -7.28 5.48
C GLU A 29 17.90 -7.43 4.27
N CYS A 30 18.43 -7.48 3.06
CA CYS A 30 17.64 -7.74 1.85
C CYS A 30 16.92 -9.09 1.93
N GLU A 31 17.61 -10.14 2.41
CA GLU A 31 17.02 -11.47 2.60
C GLU A 31 15.94 -11.44 3.71
N SER A 32 16.21 -10.73 4.80
CA SER A 32 15.26 -10.54 5.90
C SER A 32 13.98 -9.81 5.46
N LEU A 33 14.13 -8.75 4.66
CA LEU A 33 13.02 -8.00 4.06
C LEU A 33 12.19 -8.89 3.12
N ALA A 34 12.83 -9.60 2.22
CA ALA A 34 12.17 -10.51 1.29
C ALA A 34 11.40 -11.60 2.03
N LYS A 35 12.00 -12.17 3.08
CA LYS A 35 11.36 -13.19 3.93
C LYS A 35 10.15 -12.62 4.67
N SER A 36 10.25 -11.40 5.19
CA SER A 36 9.15 -10.73 5.90
C SER A 36 8.01 -10.35 4.96
N LEU A 37 8.31 -9.94 3.72
CA LEU A 37 7.30 -9.64 2.71
C LEU A 37 6.51 -10.89 2.33
N GLY A 38 7.20 -12.02 2.13
CA GLY A 38 6.59 -13.29 1.76
C GLY A 38 5.83 -13.19 0.44
N ALA A 39 4.57 -13.64 0.43
CA ALA A 39 3.69 -13.57 -0.75
C ALA A 39 2.92 -12.24 -0.88
N ASN A 40 3.04 -11.33 0.09
CA ASN A 40 2.34 -10.06 0.07
C ASN A 40 3.03 -9.05 -0.87
N LYS A 41 2.24 -8.10 -1.37
CA LYS A 41 2.74 -7.00 -2.21
C LYS A 41 3.04 -5.72 -1.41
N VAL A 42 2.65 -5.68 -0.13
CA VAL A 42 2.81 -4.49 0.71
C VAL A 42 3.35 -4.85 2.09
N MET A 43 4.17 -3.96 2.62
CA MET A 43 4.78 -4.13 3.94
C MET A 43 4.89 -2.78 4.67
N ILE A 44 4.60 -2.79 5.95
CA ILE A 44 4.88 -1.68 6.86
C ILE A 44 6.22 -1.97 7.56
N LEU A 45 7.20 -1.11 7.27
CA LEU A 45 8.50 -1.11 7.93
C LEU A 45 8.36 -0.28 9.20
N ARG A 46 8.32 -0.94 10.37
CA ARG A 46 8.12 -0.26 11.66
C ARG A 46 9.21 0.77 11.91
N ASN A 47 8.81 1.97 12.33
CA ASN A 47 9.69 3.12 12.55
C ASN A 47 10.49 3.60 11.33
N HIS A 48 10.14 3.16 10.12
CA HIS A 48 10.85 3.51 8.91
C HIS A 48 9.90 4.03 7.82
N GLY A 49 8.93 3.23 7.38
CA GLY A 49 8.04 3.64 6.29
C GLY A 49 7.24 2.50 5.68
N LEU A 50 6.95 2.63 4.40
CA LEU A 50 6.13 1.70 3.63
C LEU A 50 6.94 1.11 2.47
N LEU A 51 6.65 -0.14 2.13
CA LEU A 51 7.19 -0.81 0.95
C LEU A 51 6.05 -1.42 0.15
N THR A 52 6.10 -1.26 -1.17
CA THR A 52 5.16 -1.90 -2.08
C THR A 52 5.88 -2.52 -3.28
N CYS A 53 5.37 -3.65 -3.73
CA CYS A 53 5.82 -4.36 -4.92
C CYS A 53 4.64 -4.55 -5.86
N GLY A 54 4.88 -4.56 -7.16
CA GLY A 54 3.85 -4.82 -8.16
C GLY A 54 4.46 -5.47 -9.40
N GLU A 55 3.64 -6.07 -10.23
CA GLU A 55 4.05 -6.60 -11.52
C GLU A 55 4.40 -5.48 -12.51
N THR A 56 3.87 -4.28 -12.24
CA THR A 56 4.15 -3.06 -13.00
C THR A 56 4.45 -1.90 -12.06
N ILE A 57 5.15 -0.86 -12.56
CA ILE A 57 5.39 0.39 -11.82
C ILE A 57 4.06 1.04 -11.44
N GLY A 58 3.06 1.01 -12.34
CA GLY A 58 1.73 1.57 -12.08
C GLY A 58 1.04 0.87 -10.91
N GLU A 59 1.10 -0.45 -10.84
CA GLU A 59 0.55 -1.21 -9.71
C GLU A 59 1.27 -0.86 -8.40
N ALA A 60 2.60 -0.93 -8.38
CA ALA A 60 3.38 -0.61 -7.18
C ALA A 60 3.10 0.82 -6.67
N PHE A 61 2.97 1.78 -7.60
CA PHE A 61 2.63 3.17 -7.27
C PHE A 61 1.23 3.29 -6.66
N MET A 62 0.22 2.65 -7.25
CA MET A 62 -1.14 2.72 -6.75
C MET A 62 -1.30 2.00 -5.40
N LEU A 63 -0.61 0.87 -5.19
CA LEU A 63 -0.54 0.23 -3.89
C LEU A 63 0.07 1.15 -2.84
N MET A 64 1.15 1.86 -3.16
CA MET A 64 1.76 2.85 -2.26
C MET A 64 0.79 4.00 -1.94
N TYR A 65 0.13 4.54 -2.96
CA TYR A 65 -0.84 5.61 -2.80
C TYR A 65 -1.98 5.24 -1.84
N TYR A 66 -2.58 4.06 -2.03
CA TYR A 66 -3.67 3.60 -1.16
C TYR A 66 -3.18 3.21 0.24
N LEU A 67 -1.98 2.60 0.35
CA LEU A 67 -1.41 2.23 1.65
C LEU A 67 -1.10 3.48 2.50
N ASP A 68 -0.48 4.49 1.91
CA ASP A 68 -0.21 5.77 2.56
C ASP A 68 -1.52 6.44 3.02
N ARG A 69 -2.54 6.48 2.16
CA ARG A 69 -3.87 7.00 2.51
C ARG A 69 -4.50 6.23 3.66
N ALA A 70 -4.46 4.91 3.63
CA ALA A 70 -5.02 4.08 4.68
C ALA A 70 -4.31 4.32 6.02
N CYS A 71 -2.98 4.45 6.03
CA CYS A 71 -2.20 4.79 7.21
C CYS A 71 -2.55 6.19 7.74
N LYS A 72 -2.61 7.20 6.88
CA LYS A 72 -2.99 8.57 7.26
C LYS A 72 -4.39 8.63 7.86
N ASN A 73 -5.37 8.03 7.19
CA ASN A 73 -6.74 8.00 7.70
C ASN A 73 -6.83 7.28 9.04
N GLN A 74 -6.04 6.22 9.25
CA GLN A 74 -5.99 5.55 10.55
C GLN A 74 -5.45 6.48 11.64
N VAL A 75 -4.35 7.18 11.38
CA VAL A 75 -3.77 8.12 12.34
C VAL A 75 -4.74 9.24 12.66
N ASP A 76 -5.33 9.86 11.64
CA ASP A 76 -6.29 10.96 11.80
C ASP A 76 -7.52 10.51 12.60
N THR A 77 -8.10 9.35 12.26
CA THR A 77 -9.28 8.81 12.94
C THR A 77 -8.98 8.48 14.40
N LEU A 78 -7.86 7.80 14.68
CA LEU A 78 -7.49 7.44 16.06
C LEU A 78 -7.13 8.66 16.90
N SER A 79 -6.63 9.74 16.27
CA SER A 79 -6.31 10.99 16.98
C SER A 79 -7.53 11.71 17.54
N MET A 80 -8.73 11.41 17.03
CA MET A 80 -9.98 12.00 17.54
C MET A 80 -10.35 11.52 18.94
N GLY A 81 -9.74 10.42 19.43
CA GLY A 81 -9.96 9.90 20.78
C GLY A 81 -11.38 9.37 21.02
N GLN A 82 -12.10 9.01 19.94
CA GLN A 82 -13.44 8.41 19.99
C GLN A 82 -13.41 6.95 19.57
N ASP A 83 -14.43 6.19 19.95
CA ASP A 83 -14.59 4.82 19.49
C ASP A 83 -14.77 4.78 17.96
N VAL A 84 -14.03 3.90 17.32
CA VAL A 84 -14.08 3.75 15.86
C VAL A 84 -15.00 2.60 15.49
N ILE A 85 -15.98 2.88 14.65
CA ILE A 85 -16.86 1.86 14.08
C ILE A 85 -16.20 1.36 12.80
N GLY A 86 -15.70 0.12 12.82
CA GLY A 86 -15.17 -0.56 11.64
C GLY A 86 -16.17 -1.54 11.04
N PRO A 87 -16.01 -1.91 9.75
CA PRO A 87 -16.77 -2.99 9.15
C PRO A 87 -16.40 -4.36 9.76
N SER A 88 -17.26 -5.34 9.62
CA SER A 88 -16.94 -6.71 10.05
C SER A 88 -15.86 -7.35 9.17
N ASP A 89 -15.13 -8.32 9.73
CA ASP A 89 -14.10 -9.05 8.99
C ASP A 89 -14.63 -9.70 7.71
N ASN A 90 -15.85 -10.25 7.74
CA ASN A 90 -16.47 -10.85 6.57
C ASN A 90 -16.70 -9.84 5.42
N ILE A 91 -17.07 -8.61 5.75
CA ILE A 91 -17.22 -7.54 4.74
C ILE A 91 -15.86 -7.12 4.20
N MET A 92 -14.84 -7.05 5.06
CA MET A 92 -13.48 -6.69 4.63
C MET A 92 -12.88 -7.78 3.75
N GLU A 93 -13.06 -9.05 4.10
CA GLU A 93 -12.59 -10.18 3.27
C GLU A 93 -13.29 -10.21 1.91
N TYR A 94 -14.62 -10.01 1.90
CA TYR A 94 -15.38 -9.89 0.66
C TYR A 94 -14.88 -8.73 -0.20
N ALA A 95 -14.69 -7.55 0.38
CA ALA A 95 -14.20 -6.38 -0.32
C ALA A 95 -12.77 -6.59 -0.84
N ALA A 96 -11.89 -7.20 -0.04
CA ALA A 96 -10.53 -7.57 -0.48
C ALA A 96 -10.57 -8.48 -1.71
N GLY A 97 -11.45 -9.49 -1.72
CA GLY A 97 -11.64 -10.39 -2.87
C GLY A 97 -12.12 -9.69 -4.14
N GLN A 98 -12.84 -8.57 -4.03
CA GLN A 98 -13.25 -7.79 -5.20
C GLN A 98 -12.05 -7.15 -5.92
N TYR A 99 -10.97 -6.83 -5.19
CA TYR A 99 -9.73 -6.32 -5.78
C TYR A 99 -8.89 -7.41 -6.48
N ASP A 100 -9.17 -8.69 -6.24
CA ASP A 100 -8.54 -9.81 -6.95
C ASP A 100 -9.15 -10.08 -8.33
N ASP A 101 -10.27 -9.44 -8.66
CA ASP A 101 -10.91 -9.59 -9.97
C ASP A 101 -9.93 -9.13 -11.07
N PRO A 102 -9.63 -9.98 -12.08
CA PRO A 102 -8.73 -9.63 -13.19
C PRO A 102 -9.16 -8.38 -13.97
N ARG A 103 -10.41 -7.95 -13.84
CA ARG A 103 -10.91 -6.69 -14.41
C ARG A 103 -10.42 -5.47 -13.63
N PHE A 104 -10.06 -5.66 -12.36
CA PHE A 104 -9.59 -4.59 -11.48
C PHE A 104 -8.05 -4.58 -11.42
N GLN A 105 -7.44 -3.98 -12.44
CA GLN A 105 -5.99 -3.90 -12.56
C GLN A 105 -5.49 -2.54 -12.08
N LEU A 106 -5.04 -2.49 -10.81
CA LEU A 106 -4.46 -1.28 -10.23
C LEU A 106 -3.33 -0.72 -11.10
N GLY A 107 -3.36 0.58 -11.34
CA GLY A 107 -2.34 1.28 -12.12
C GLY A 107 -2.51 1.21 -13.63
N LYS A 108 -3.38 0.36 -14.15
CA LYS A 108 -3.56 0.23 -15.61
C LYS A 108 -4.07 1.50 -16.27
N HIS A 109 -5.01 2.17 -15.65
CA HIS A 109 -5.63 3.40 -16.16
C HIS A 109 -5.07 4.65 -15.47
N GLU A 110 -4.76 4.54 -14.20
CA GLU A 110 -4.27 5.63 -13.36
C GLU A 110 -2.86 6.05 -13.77
N TRP A 111 -1.95 5.10 -13.98
CA TRP A 111 -0.55 5.40 -14.30
C TRP A 111 -0.39 6.23 -15.59
N PRO A 112 -0.99 5.85 -16.75
CA PRO A 112 -0.95 6.70 -17.92
C PRO A 112 -1.60 8.08 -17.73
N ALA A 113 -2.62 8.18 -16.86
CA ALA A 113 -3.24 9.46 -16.54
C ALA A 113 -2.30 10.37 -15.75
N LEU A 114 -1.57 9.80 -14.77
CA LEU A 114 -0.56 10.52 -14.00
C LEU A 114 0.60 11.00 -14.88
N LEU A 115 1.06 10.17 -15.82
CA LEU A 115 2.10 10.57 -16.78
C LEU A 115 1.64 11.76 -17.63
N ARG A 116 0.40 11.78 -18.12
CA ARG A 116 -0.14 12.95 -18.86
C ARG A 116 -0.13 14.24 -18.03
N LEU A 117 -0.41 14.15 -16.70
CA LEU A 117 -0.30 15.34 -15.84
C LEU A 117 1.13 15.89 -15.76
N LEU A 118 2.15 15.01 -15.81
CA LEU A 118 3.54 15.43 -15.86
C LEU A 118 3.89 16.08 -17.19
N ASP A 119 3.41 15.54 -18.30
CA ASP A 119 3.60 16.10 -19.64
C ASP A 119 2.99 17.50 -19.74
N ASP A 120 1.74 17.66 -19.26
CA ASP A 120 1.03 18.96 -19.25
C ASP A 120 1.79 20.02 -18.41
N ASN A 121 2.47 19.61 -17.36
CA ASN A 121 3.29 20.48 -16.51
C ASN A 121 4.72 20.69 -17.04
N LYS A 122 5.03 20.24 -18.26
CA LYS A 122 6.38 20.31 -18.86
C LYS A 122 7.47 19.70 -17.99
N SER A 123 7.16 18.63 -17.29
CA SER A 123 8.11 17.88 -16.48
C SER A 123 9.21 17.27 -17.36
N ILE A 124 10.42 17.18 -16.82
CA ILE A 124 11.61 16.62 -17.51
C ILE A 124 11.88 15.16 -17.10
N TYR A 125 10.90 14.46 -16.57
CA TYR A 125 11.05 13.10 -16.02
C TYR A 125 11.45 12.04 -17.05
N ASN A 126 11.33 12.33 -18.35
CA ASN A 126 11.63 11.43 -19.47
C ASN A 126 12.89 11.82 -20.25
N GLN A 127 13.75 12.68 -19.70
CA GLN A 127 15.04 13.07 -20.28
C GLN A 127 16.16 12.15 -19.84
#